data_c356865c9288fa28c560a7154909f4bc
#
_entry.id   c356865c9288fa28c560a7154909f4bc
#
_cell.length_a   1.000
_cell.length_b   1.000
_cell.length_c   1.000
_cell.angle_alpha   90.00
_cell.angle_beta   90.00
_cell.angle_gamma   90.00
#
_symmetry.space_group_name_H-M   'P 1'
#
loop_
_entity.id
_entity.type
_entity.pdbx_description
1 polymer ?
#
loop_
_entity_poly.entity_id
_entity_poly.type
_entity_poly.pdbx_seq_one_letter_code
_entity_poly.pdbx_strand_id
1 'polypeptide(L)'
;MAGASAALLGLVEGLADLSASSLNYLSGWLSDRTGKRKVFAIAGYGFSTLAKLLLLLSSSVTGLGLFRVIERLGKSFRGPPRDAWLSGVADQGTRGYAFGVHKALDKSGAVLGPLAAYGLLSWLGEVASTYRTIFWLALAPALLGVLVLGGIKEQPGVPHQRENMFQTWRTLNPRFKRYLITAAIFSLAYFSFSFLLLRAHSVGFAVKDIVLLYALFNVAFVLAAPLAGKLGDRIGRSHMIALGYLSYLLMCLGFAFASTPSQVIVLFILFGVFYAIDEAQSKAYIADLELDRRASAIGLYNFATGVIYLPASLIAGALWLLHPASAFLFAAALSLSALVAFLLLRPVAAGKR
;
A
#
# COMPACT_ATOMS: atom_id res chain seq x y z
N MET A 1 -17.11 2.83 -22.38
CA MET A 1 -17.06 3.46 -21.03
C MET A 1 -18.37 4.19 -20.83
N ALA A 2 -19.18 3.75 -19.89
CA ALA A 2 -20.45 4.37 -19.58
C ALA A 2 -20.16 5.77 -19.02
N GLY A 3 -20.76 6.83 -19.60
CA GLY A 3 -20.58 8.26 -19.40
C GLY A 3 -20.64 8.83 -17.97
N ALA A 4 -19.90 8.22 -17.05
CA ALA A 4 -19.70 8.74 -15.72
C ALA A 4 -18.72 9.92 -15.79
N SER A 5 -19.12 11.09 -15.26
CA SER A 5 -18.23 12.24 -15.16
C SER A 5 -17.00 11.90 -14.30
N ALA A 6 -15.85 12.51 -14.62
CA ALA A 6 -14.63 12.33 -13.84
C ALA A 6 -14.84 12.64 -12.33
N ALA A 7 -15.73 13.58 -12.01
CA ALA A 7 -16.11 13.91 -10.65
C ALA A 7 -16.85 12.77 -9.95
N LEU A 8 -17.76 12.08 -10.63
CA LEU A 8 -18.47 10.92 -10.07
C LEU A 8 -17.52 9.74 -9.83
N LEU A 9 -16.60 9.49 -10.77
CA LEU A 9 -15.55 8.47 -10.59
C LEU A 9 -14.65 8.80 -9.41
N GLY A 10 -14.23 10.06 -9.26
CA GLY A 10 -13.43 10.51 -8.13
C GLY A 10 -14.15 10.36 -6.78
N LEU A 11 -15.43 10.67 -6.73
CA LEU A 11 -16.26 10.49 -5.53
C LEU A 11 -16.39 9.00 -5.15
N VAL A 12 -16.70 8.15 -6.12
CA VAL A 12 -16.82 6.68 -5.89
C VAL A 12 -15.50 6.08 -5.42
N GLU A 13 -14.40 6.44 -6.05
CA GLU A 13 -13.06 5.98 -5.65
C GLU A 13 -12.70 6.50 -4.23
N GLY A 14 -12.95 7.78 -3.94
CA GLY A 14 -12.69 8.37 -2.63
C GLY A 14 -13.52 7.74 -1.50
N LEU A 15 -14.81 7.49 -1.73
CA LEU A 15 -15.67 6.78 -0.77
C LEU A 15 -15.24 5.32 -0.57
N ALA A 16 -14.82 4.65 -1.65
CA ALA A 16 -14.31 3.29 -1.56
C ALA A 16 -13.00 3.23 -0.77
N ASP A 17 -12.09 4.19 -0.95
CA ASP A 17 -10.83 4.27 -0.20
C ASP A 17 -11.05 4.59 1.29
N LEU A 18 -11.97 5.50 1.60
CA LEU A 18 -12.35 5.83 2.98
C LEU A 18 -12.97 4.61 3.70
N SER A 19 -13.88 3.91 3.01
CA SER A 19 -14.50 2.67 3.53
C SER A 19 -13.45 1.58 3.75
N ALA A 20 -12.54 1.40 2.79
CA ALA A 20 -11.45 0.45 2.89
C ALA A 20 -10.51 0.77 4.06
N SER A 21 -10.18 2.05 4.26
CA SER A 21 -9.33 2.50 5.36
C SER A 21 -9.98 2.27 6.73
N SER A 22 -11.29 2.54 6.85
CA SER A 22 -12.05 2.27 8.08
C SER A 22 -12.07 0.77 8.42
N LEU A 23 -12.24 -0.09 7.43
CA LEU A 23 -12.19 -1.54 7.60
C LEU A 23 -10.82 -2.06 8.02
N ASN A 24 -9.74 -1.41 7.61
CA ASN A 24 -8.40 -1.77 8.08
C ASN A 24 -8.30 -1.68 9.61
N TYR A 25 -8.82 -0.61 10.21
CA TYR A 25 -8.79 -0.46 11.67
C TYR A 25 -9.73 -1.46 12.35
N LEU A 26 -10.94 -1.63 11.84
CA LEU A 26 -11.91 -2.58 12.38
C LEU A 26 -11.37 -4.02 12.35
N SER A 27 -10.82 -4.46 11.22
CA SER A 27 -10.27 -5.82 11.09
C SER A 27 -9.06 -6.06 11.98
N GLY A 28 -8.19 -5.05 12.12
CA GLY A 28 -7.05 -5.10 13.03
C GLY A 28 -7.47 -5.25 14.48
N TRP A 29 -8.42 -4.43 14.92
CA TRP A 29 -8.97 -4.48 16.27
C TRP A 29 -9.70 -5.81 16.56
N LEU A 30 -10.55 -6.29 15.64
CA LEU A 30 -11.22 -7.59 15.78
C LEU A 30 -10.22 -8.74 15.85
N SER A 31 -9.15 -8.69 15.07
CA SER A 31 -8.09 -9.69 15.08
C SER A 31 -7.36 -9.74 16.42
N ASP A 32 -6.99 -8.60 16.99
CA ASP A 32 -6.34 -8.54 18.30
C ASP A 32 -7.32 -8.89 19.44
N ARG A 33 -8.62 -8.49 19.31
CA ARG A 33 -9.64 -8.83 20.28
C ARG A 33 -9.88 -10.32 20.39
N THR A 34 -9.85 -11.03 19.27
CA THR A 34 -10.11 -12.49 19.21
C THR A 34 -8.84 -13.32 19.32
N GLY A 35 -7.66 -12.72 19.11
CA GLY A 35 -6.39 -13.42 18.97
C GLY A 35 -6.26 -14.25 17.69
N LYS A 36 -7.31 -14.31 16.87
CA LYS A 36 -7.36 -15.10 15.63
C LYS A 36 -6.91 -14.23 14.44
N ARG A 37 -5.86 -14.61 13.75
CA ARG A 37 -5.31 -13.87 12.60
C ARG A 37 -5.60 -14.55 11.29
N LYS A 38 -5.48 -15.88 11.25
CA LYS A 38 -5.70 -16.74 10.08
C LYS A 38 -7.13 -16.61 9.55
N VAL A 39 -8.12 -16.60 10.42
CA VAL A 39 -9.55 -16.50 10.03
C VAL A 39 -9.81 -15.22 9.24
N PHE A 40 -9.27 -14.09 9.69
CA PHE A 40 -9.41 -12.80 8.99
C PHE A 40 -8.68 -12.80 7.64
N ALA A 41 -7.48 -13.41 7.58
CA ALA A 41 -6.75 -13.55 6.33
C ALA A 41 -7.55 -14.41 5.33
N ILE A 42 -8.01 -15.59 5.73
CA ILE A 42 -8.81 -16.50 4.88
C ILE A 42 -10.10 -15.81 4.43
N ALA A 43 -10.84 -15.15 5.33
CA ALA A 43 -12.07 -14.43 5.00
C ALA A 43 -11.80 -13.34 3.94
N GLY A 44 -10.76 -12.52 4.12
CA GLY A 44 -10.41 -11.46 3.18
C GLY A 44 -9.97 -11.97 1.80
N TYR A 45 -9.20 -13.05 1.73
CA TYR A 45 -8.87 -13.71 0.46
C TYR A 45 -10.11 -14.37 -0.14
N GLY A 46 -10.98 -14.99 0.67
CA GLY A 46 -12.24 -15.56 0.26
C GLY A 46 -13.18 -14.52 -0.37
N PHE A 47 -13.33 -13.35 0.25
CA PHE A 47 -14.09 -12.22 -0.34
C PHE A 47 -13.51 -11.78 -1.68
N SER A 48 -12.20 -11.67 -1.81
CA SER A 48 -11.56 -11.32 -3.08
C SER A 48 -11.76 -12.40 -4.16
N THR A 49 -11.80 -13.67 -3.78
CA THR A 49 -12.07 -14.80 -4.68
C THR A 49 -13.54 -14.82 -5.10
N LEU A 50 -14.47 -14.61 -4.13
CA LEU A 50 -15.90 -14.49 -4.41
C LEU A 50 -16.20 -13.31 -5.34
N ALA A 51 -15.54 -12.17 -5.14
CA ALA A 51 -15.66 -11.02 -6.04
C ALA A 51 -15.32 -11.38 -7.48
N LYS A 52 -14.23 -12.15 -7.71
CA LYS A 52 -13.85 -12.62 -9.05
C LYS A 52 -14.89 -13.56 -9.65
N LEU A 53 -15.47 -14.45 -8.86
CA LEU A 53 -16.59 -15.31 -9.31
C LEU A 53 -17.80 -14.48 -9.72
N LEU A 54 -18.19 -13.48 -8.93
CA LEU A 54 -19.29 -12.59 -9.27
C LEU A 54 -19.03 -11.83 -10.57
N LEU A 55 -17.80 -11.38 -10.80
CA LEU A 55 -17.42 -10.75 -12.07
C LEU A 55 -17.56 -11.69 -13.26
N LEU A 56 -17.18 -12.96 -13.11
CA LEU A 56 -17.30 -13.97 -14.16
C LEU A 56 -18.75 -14.32 -14.50
N LEU A 57 -19.64 -14.28 -13.50
CA LEU A 57 -21.06 -14.58 -13.64
C LEU A 57 -21.89 -13.37 -14.08
N SER A 58 -21.34 -12.15 -14.00
CA SER A 58 -22.03 -10.91 -14.33
C SER A 58 -21.45 -10.30 -15.61
N SER A 59 -22.36 -9.84 -16.49
CA SER A 59 -22.01 -9.04 -17.67
C SER A 59 -22.46 -7.56 -17.53
N SER A 60 -22.91 -7.15 -16.34
CA SER A 60 -23.48 -5.83 -16.10
C SER A 60 -22.47 -4.86 -15.47
N VAL A 61 -22.68 -3.55 -15.70
CA VAL A 61 -21.91 -2.46 -15.05
C VAL A 61 -22.05 -2.52 -13.52
N THR A 62 -23.24 -2.88 -13.04
CA THR A 62 -23.49 -3.08 -11.59
C THR A 62 -22.64 -4.20 -11.02
N GLY A 63 -22.51 -5.33 -11.75
CA GLY A 63 -21.64 -6.43 -11.35
C GLY A 63 -20.16 -6.04 -11.27
N LEU A 64 -19.69 -5.21 -12.18
CA LEU A 64 -18.33 -4.64 -12.14
C LEU A 64 -18.14 -3.73 -10.90
N GLY A 65 -19.13 -2.91 -10.58
CA GLY A 65 -19.12 -2.07 -9.38
C GLY A 65 -19.06 -2.90 -8.09
N LEU A 66 -19.93 -3.91 -7.98
CA LEU A 66 -19.94 -4.84 -6.84
C LEU A 66 -18.62 -5.61 -6.69
N PHE A 67 -18.06 -6.10 -7.81
CA PHE A 67 -16.72 -6.70 -7.81
C PHE A 67 -15.67 -5.78 -7.16
N ARG A 68 -15.61 -4.52 -7.61
CA ARG A 68 -14.65 -3.53 -7.10
C ARG A 68 -14.81 -3.30 -5.60
N VAL A 69 -16.04 -3.14 -5.13
CA VAL A 69 -16.34 -2.92 -3.71
C VAL A 69 -15.95 -4.13 -2.88
N ILE A 70 -16.40 -5.34 -3.25
CA ILE A 70 -16.13 -6.56 -2.49
C ILE A 70 -14.63 -6.88 -2.49
N GLU A 71 -13.92 -6.69 -3.59
CA GLU A 71 -12.48 -6.90 -3.67
C GLU A 71 -11.72 -5.96 -2.72
N ARG A 72 -12.08 -4.66 -2.71
CA ARG A 72 -11.48 -3.68 -1.79
C ARG A 72 -11.77 -4.00 -0.33
N LEU A 73 -13.00 -4.34 0.00
CA LEU A 73 -13.38 -4.76 1.34
C LEU A 73 -12.57 -6.00 1.78
N GLY A 74 -12.46 -7.02 0.92
CA GLY A 74 -11.66 -8.21 1.17
C GLY A 74 -10.18 -7.89 1.42
N LYS A 75 -9.60 -6.98 0.63
CA LYS A 75 -8.21 -6.54 0.78
C LYS A 75 -7.97 -5.83 2.12
N SER A 76 -8.88 -4.92 2.49
CA SER A 76 -8.78 -4.17 3.75
C SER A 76 -9.01 -5.06 4.97
N PHE A 77 -9.91 -6.04 4.86
CA PHE A 77 -10.21 -6.96 5.95
C PHE A 77 -9.05 -7.90 6.28
N ARG A 78 -8.25 -8.33 5.28
CA ARG A 78 -7.10 -9.22 5.49
C ARG A 78 -5.80 -8.51 5.83
N GLY A 79 -5.63 -7.24 5.44
CA GLY A 79 -4.35 -6.52 5.50
C GLY A 79 -3.73 -6.52 6.90
N PRO A 80 -4.29 -5.80 7.89
CA PRO A 80 -3.71 -5.69 9.23
C PRO A 80 -3.55 -7.02 9.96
N PRO A 81 -4.54 -7.96 9.95
CA PRO A 81 -4.36 -9.28 10.56
C PRO A 81 -3.22 -10.09 9.94
N ARG A 82 -3.12 -10.09 8.60
CA ARG A 82 -2.05 -10.78 7.87
C ARG A 82 -0.68 -10.19 8.22
N ASP A 83 -0.57 -8.87 8.21
CA ASP A 83 0.68 -8.18 8.48
C ASP A 83 1.11 -8.39 9.95
N ALA A 84 0.16 -8.41 10.90
CA ALA A 84 0.40 -8.78 12.28
C ALA A 84 0.81 -10.26 12.42
N TRP A 85 0.22 -11.15 11.61
CA TRP A 85 0.61 -12.56 11.58
C TRP A 85 2.04 -12.72 11.08
N LEU A 86 2.37 -12.11 9.93
CA LEU A 86 3.72 -12.11 9.37
C LEU A 86 4.76 -11.58 10.38
N SER A 87 4.45 -10.48 11.06
CA SER A 87 5.34 -9.91 12.08
C SER A 87 5.50 -10.80 13.33
N GLY A 88 4.52 -11.67 13.59
CA GLY A 88 4.57 -12.63 14.70
C GLY A 88 5.41 -13.87 14.40
N VAL A 89 5.44 -14.29 13.12
CA VAL A 89 6.23 -15.43 12.64
C VAL A 89 7.70 -15.04 12.44
N ALA A 90 7.95 -13.83 11.94
CA ALA A 90 9.28 -13.34 11.68
C ALA A 90 9.97 -12.90 12.98
N ASP A 91 11.22 -13.31 13.16
CA ASP A 91 12.06 -12.84 14.25
C ASP A 91 12.24 -11.32 14.19
N GLN A 92 12.42 -10.69 15.34
CA GLN A 92 12.55 -9.24 15.44
C GLN A 92 13.67 -8.69 14.53
N GLY A 93 14.77 -9.43 14.41
CA GLY A 93 15.93 -9.05 13.59
C GLY A 93 15.75 -9.25 12.08
N THR A 94 14.65 -9.90 11.62
CA THR A 94 14.40 -10.23 10.22
C THR A 94 13.03 -9.77 9.71
N ARG A 95 12.26 -9.04 10.52
CA ARG A 95 10.92 -8.56 10.14
C ARG A 95 10.93 -7.67 8.91
N GLY A 96 11.91 -6.77 8.81
CA GLY A 96 12.05 -5.90 7.65
C GLY A 96 12.26 -6.71 6.37
N TYR A 97 13.14 -7.71 6.42
CA TYR A 97 13.36 -8.62 5.30
C TYR A 97 12.09 -9.41 4.95
N ALA A 98 11.39 -9.96 5.94
CA ALA A 98 10.15 -10.70 5.73
C ALA A 98 9.06 -9.84 5.05
N PHE A 99 8.87 -8.59 5.50
CA PHE A 99 7.96 -7.65 4.83
C PHE A 99 8.45 -7.28 3.44
N GLY A 100 9.75 -7.06 3.25
CA GLY A 100 10.35 -6.76 1.95
C GLY A 100 10.10 -7.87 0.92
N VAL A 101 10.35 -9.13 1.29
CA VAL A 101 10.08 -10.30 0.45
C VAL A 101 8.58 -10.44 0.16
N HIS A 102 7.73 -10.32 1.19
CA HIS A 102 6.28 -10.38 1.02
C HIS A 102 5.78 -9.32 0.02
N LYS A 103 6.27 -8.10 0.13
CA LYS A 103 5.88 -7.01 -0.77
C LYS A 103 6.46 -7.15 -2.17
N ALA A 104 7.66 -7.67 -2.32
CA ALA A 104 8.24 -8.00 -3.62
C ALA A 104 7.40 -9.06 -4.34
N LEU A 105 6.98 -10.12 -3.66
CA LEU A 105 6.11 -11.15 -4.22
C LEU A 105 4.73 -10.61 -4.60
N ASP A 106 4.12 -9.77 -3.74
CA ASP A 106 2.84 -9.12 -4.01
C ASP A 106 2.91 -8.25 -5.29
N LYS A 107 3.98 -7.46 -5.45
CA LYS A 107 4.21 -6.61 -6.63
C LYS A 107 4.67 -7.38 -7.86
N SER A 108 5.34 -8.51 -7.71
CA SER A 108 5.66 -9.39 -8.85
C SER A 108 4.39 -9.89 -9.53
N GLY A 109 3.34 -10.22 -8.77
CA GLY A 109 2.03 -10.55 -9.32
C GLY A 109 1.39 -9.39 -10.10
N ALA A 110 1.60 -8.16 -9.65
CA ALA A 110 1.11 -6.96 -10.34
C ALA A 110 1.86 -6.65 -11.65
N VAL A 111 3.05 -7.22 -11.85
CA VAL A 111 3.80 -7.15 -13.12
C VAL A 111 3.43 -8.35 -14.02
N LEU A 112 3.51 -9.55 -13.49
CA LEU A 112 3.31 -10.78 -14.25
C LEU A 112 1.85 -10.95 -14.73
N GLY A 113 0.86 -10.49 -13.94
CA GLY A 113 -0.55 -10.58 -14.31
C GLY A 113 -0.88 -9.87 -15.63
N PRO A 114 -0.60 -8.55 -15.75
CA PRO A 114 -0.79 -7.82 -17.00
C PRO A 114 0.02 -8.37 -18.17
N LEU A 115 1.26 -8.84 -17.96
CA LEU A 115 2.07 -9.46 -19.02
C LEU A 115 1.44 -10.75 -19.51
N ALA A 116 0.95 -11.62 -18.64
CA ALA A 116 0.24 -12.83 -19.00
C ALA A 116 -1.07 -12.52 -19.76
N ALA A 117 -1.82 -11.51 -19.29
CA ALA A 117 -3.03 -11.05 -19.98
C ALA A 117 -2.71 -10.51 -21.38
N TYR A 118 -1.66 -9.69 -21.52
CA TYR A 118 -1.20 -9.18 -22.80
C TYR A 118 -0.81 -10.34 -23.76
N GLY A 119 -0.05 -11.31 -23.27
CA GLY A 119 0.32 -12.48 -24.08
C GLY A 119 -0.88 -13.26 -24.58
N LEU A 120 -1.88 -13.49 -23.72
CA LEU A 120 -3.12 -14.18 -24.09
C LEU A 120 -3.95 -13.38 -25.11
N LEU A 121 -4.09 -12.06 -24.91
CA LEU A 121 -4.79 -11.18 -25.85
C LEU A 121 -4.09 -11.13 -27.21
N SER A 122 -2.77 -11.09 -27.22
CA SER A 122 -1.98 -11.12 -28.47
C SER A 122 -2.10 -12.44 -29.21
N TRP A 123 -2.25 -13.55 -28.50
CA TRP A 123 -2.34 -14.90 -29.10
C TRP A 123 -3.77 -15.26 -29.51
N LEU A 124 -4.77 -14.99 -28.67
CA LEU A 124 -6.16 -15.39 -28.86
C LEU A 124 -7.05 -14.28 -29.46
N GLY A 125 -6.50 -13.05 -29.61
CA GLY A 125 -7.24 -11.87 -30.06
C GLY A 125 -8.03 -11.16 -28.96
N GLU A 126 -8.37 -9.91 -29.21
CA GLU A 126 -9.12 -9.03 -28.28
C GLU A 126 -10.63 -9.26 -28.40
N VAL A 127 -11.09 -10.46 -28.08
CA VAL A 127 -12.51 -10.83 -28.14
C VAL A 127 -13.06 -11.13 -26.72
N ALA A 128 -14.36 -11.03 -26.54
CA ALA A 128 -15.01 -11.20 -25.23
C ALA A 128 -14.70 -12.57 -24.58
N SER A 129 -14.54 -13.62 -25.37
CA SER A 129 -14.17 -14.96 -24.90
C SER A 129 -12.76 -14.97 -24.28
N THR A 130 -11.79 -14.26 -24.89
CA THR A 130 -10.42 -14.16 -24.38
C THR A 130 -10.39 -13.47 -23.01
N TYR A 131 -11.14 -12.37 -22.84
CA TYR A 131 -11.26 -11.71 -21.53
C TYR A 131 -11.85 -12.65 -20.47
N ARG A 132 -12.88 -13.41 -20.81
CA ARG A 132 -13.45 -14.42 -19.90
C ARG A 132 -12.42 -15.50 -19.53
N THR A 133 -11.65 -15.98 -20.48
CA THR A 133 -10.57 -16.96 -20.25
C THR A 133 -9.53 -16.39 -19.30
N ILE A 134 -9.09 -15.15 -19.47
CA ILE A 134 -8.15 -14.47 -18.56
C ILE A 134 -8.70 -14.43 -17.12
N PHE A 135 -9.98 -14.09 -16.95
CA PHE A 135 -10.61 -14.07 -15.62
C PHE A 135 -10.73 -15.47 -15.00
N TRP A 136 -11.05 -16.52 -15.79
CA TRP A 136 -11.04 -17.89 -15.30
C TRP A 136 -9.64 -18.35 -14.88
N LEU A 137 -8.61 -18.03 -15.65
CA LEU A 137 -7.23 -18.32 -15.30
C LEU A 137 -6.78 -17.57 -14.04
N ALA A 138 -7.23 -16.32 -13.84
CA ALA A 138 -6.94 -15.54 -12.64
C ALA A 138 -7.63 -16.08 -11.38
N LEU A 139 -8.69 -16.87 -11.51
CA LEU A 139 -9.39 -17.50 -10.39
C LEU A 139 -8.55 -18.62 -9.75
N ALA A 140 -7.80 -19.39 -10.57
CA ALA A 140 -7.00 -20.53 -10.08
C ALA A 140 -5.97 -20.13 -9.03
N PRO A 141 -5.08 -19.13 -9.24
CA PRO A 141 -4.15 -18.69 -8.18
C PRO A 141 -4.87 -18.05 -6.98
N ALA A 142 -6.05 -17.43 -7.17
CA ALA A 142 -6.84 -16.89 -6.06
C ALA A 142 -7.36 -18.00 -5.15
N LEU A 143 -7.90 -19.08 -5.72
CA LEU A 143 -8.33 -20.28 -4.98
C LEU A 143 -7.16 -20.98 -4.29
N LEU A 144 -6.04 -21.18 -5.01
CA LEU A 144 -4.83 -21.75 -4.45
C LEU A 144 -4.33 -20.95 -3.24
N GLY A 145 -4.38 -19.62 -3.29
CA GLY A 145 -4.02 -18.78 -2.16
C GLY A 145 -4.87 -19.02 -0.91
N VAL A 146 -6.18 -19.20 -1.07
CA VAL A 146 -7.10 -19.55 0.03
C VAL A 146 -6.79 -20.94 0.58
N LEU A 147 -6.58 -21.93 -0.29
CA LEU A 147 -6.28 -23.31 0.10
C LEU A 147 -4.96 -23.44 0.85
N VAL A 148 -3.90 -22.79 0.34
CA VAL A 148 -2.58 -22.75 1.00
C VAL A 148 -2.68 -22.14 2.39
N LEU A 149 -3.40 -21.01 2.54
CA LEU A 149 -3.64 -20.41 3.85
C LEU A 149 -4.39 -21.35 4.79
N GLY A 150 -5.31 -22.16 4.27
CA GLY A 150 -6.01 -23.21 5.02
C GLY A 150 -5.06 -24.21 5.67
N GLY A 151 -3.98 -24.57 4.96
CA GLY A 151 -2.95 -25.53 5.44
C GLY A 151 -1.93 -24.96 6.42
N ILE A 152 -1.75 -23.62 6.50
CA ILE A 152 -0.77 -23.01 7.40
C ILE A 152 -1.28 -23.05 8.85
N LYS A 153 -0.43 -23.42 9.81
CA LYS A 153 -0.77 -23.38 11.24
C LYS A 153 -0.96 -21.95 11.73
N GLU A 154 -2.05 -21.71 12.45
CA GLU A 154 -2.27 -20.41 13.08
C GLU A 154 -1.27 -20.18 14.22
N GLN A 155 -0.71 -18.96 14.26
CA GLN A 155 -0.05 -18.46 15.47
C GLN A 155 -0.98 -17.39 16.08
N PRO A 156 -1.74 -17.77 17.13
CA PRO A 156 -2.69 -16.87 17.75
C PRO A 156 -1.94 -15.70 18.41
N GLY A 157 -2.53 -14.51 18.35
CA GLY A 157 -2.14 -13.38 19.17
C GLY A 157 -2.71 -13.52 20.59
N VAL A 158 -2.25 -12.67 21.50
CA VAL A 158 -2.86 -12.55 22.84
C VAL A 158 -4.23 -11.88 22.70
N PRO A 159 -5.34 -12.53 23.13
CA PRO A 159 -6.67 -11.94 22.99
C PRO A 159 -6.89 -10.76 23.95
N HIS A 160 -7.40 -9.63 23.43
CA HIS A 160 -7.74 -8.43 24.21
C HIS A 160 -9.26 -8.24 24.30
N GLN A 161 -9.96 -9.24 24.84
CA GLN A 161 -11.44 -9.36 24.80
C GLN A 161 -12.23 -8.19 25.40
N ARG A 162 -11.67 -7.48 26.40
CA ARG A 162 -12.37 -6.41 27.13
C ARG A 162 -12.17 -5.01 26.57
N GLU A 163 -11.40 -4.84 25.51
CA GLU A 163 -11.10 -3.52 24.97
C GLU A 163 -12.16 -3.06 23.95
N ASN A 164 -12.67 -1.84 24.15
CA ASN A 164 -13.48 -1.17 23.15
C ASN A 164 -12.58 -0.57 22.06
N MET A 165 -13.00 -0.63 20.80
CA MET A 165 -12.29 -0.09 19.66
C MET A 165 -11.84 1.38 19.85
N PHE A 166 -12.69 2.23 20.41
CA PHE A 166 -12.37 3.64 20.68
C PHE A 166 -11.43 3.84 21.87
N GLN A 167 -11.37 2.89 22.80
CA GLN A 167 -10.44 2.91 23.93
C GLN A 167 -9.06 2.37 23.57
N THR A 168 -8.95 1.56 22.54
CA THR A 168 -7.69 0.97 22.06
C THR A 168 -6.65 2.05 21.80
N TRP A 169 -7.05 3.22 21.27
CA TRP A 169 -6.13 4.36 21.11
C TRP A 169 -5.42 4.75 22.41
N ARG A 170 -6.10 4.71 23.55
CA ARG A 170 -5.52 5.12 24.84
C ARG A 170 -4.48 4.12 25.33
N THR A 171 -4.67 2.84 25.03
CA THR A 171 -3.83 1.72 25.49
C THR A 171 -2.63 1.46 24.59
N LEU A 172 -2.60 1.99 23.34
CA LEU A 172 -1.47 1.85 22.43
C LEU A 172 -0.22 2.54 22.96
N ASN A 173 0.93 1.97 22.64
CA ASN A 173 2.24 2.45 23.07
C ASN A 173 2.47 3.93 22.67
N PRO A 174 2.92 4.80 23.59
CA PRO A 174 3.22 6.20 23.27
C PRO A 174 4.25 6.37 22.15
N ARG A 175 5.18 5.43 22.00
CA ARG A 175 6.17 5.44 20.90
C ARG A 175 5.49 5.25 19.53
N PHE A 176 4.52 4.35 19.46
CA PHE A 176 3.71 4.18 18.25
C PHE A 176 2.91 5.46 17.93
N LYS A 177 2.29 6.09 18.94
CA LYS A 177 1.53 7.34 18.76
C LYS A 177 2.39 8.46 18.18
N ARG A 178 3.64 8.60 18.64
CA ARG A 178 4.60 9.59 18.09
C ARG A 178 4.93 9.28 16.64
N TYR A 179 5.16 8.00 16.30
CA TYR A 179 5.39 7.59 14.92
C TYR A 179 4.16 7.87 14.05
N LEU A 180 2.95 7.59 14.53
CA LEU A 180 1.72 7.84 13.79
C LEU A 180 1.53 9.32 13.45
N ILE A 181 1.91 10.24 14.36
CA ILE A 181 1.88 11.69 14.10
C ILE A 181 2.82 12.05 12.94
N THR A 182 4.05 11.53 12.94
CA THR A 182 5.01 11.82 11.86
C THR A 182 4.56 11.19 10.53
N ALA A 183 4.00 9.99 10.57
CA ALA A 183 3.42 9.32 9.41
C ALA A 183 2.19 10.08 8.87
N ALA A 184 1.36 10.67 9.74
CA ALA A 184 0.24 11.51 9.34
C ALA A 184 0.72 12.79 8.62
N ILE A 185 1.75 13.45 9.11
CA ILE A 185 2.38 14.61 8.43
C ILE A 185 2.92 14.18 7.07
N PHE A 186 3.62 13.05 7.00
CA PHE A 186 4.14 12.51 5.74
C PHE A 186 3.03 12.15 4.76
N SER A 187 1.91 11.61 5.25
CA SER A 187 0.76 11.25 4.41
C SER A 187 0.13 12.46 3.70
N LEU A 188 0.26 13.67 4.25
CA LEU A 188 -0.14 14.89 3.55
C LEU A 188 0.79 15.23 2.36
N ALA A 189 2.04 14.77 2.40
CA ALA A 189 2.97 14.87 1.26
C ALA A 189 2.65 13.83 0.18
N TYR A 190 1.99 12.73 0.55
CA TYR A 190 1.81 11.56 -0.31
C TYR A 190 0.50 11.69 -1.11
N PHE A 191 0.62 12.10 -2.36
CA PHE A 191 -0.50 12.27 -3.28
C PHE A 191 -0.59 11.17 -4.34
N SER A 192 -1.65 11.18 -5.14
CA SER A 192 -1.91 10.16 -6.14
C SER A 192 -0.75 9.98 -7.14
N PHE A 193 -0.41 8.72 -7.40
CA PHE A 193 0.57 8.33 -8.43
C PHE A 193 0.30 8.94 -9.81
N SER A 194 -0.97 9.28 -10.09
CA SER A 194 -1.38 9.93 -11.33
C SER A 194 -0.65 11.24 -11.60
N PHE A 195 -0.26 12.00 -10.55
CA PHE A 195 0.50 13.24 -10.73
C PHE A 195 1.92 13.02 -11.27
N LEU A 196 2.55 11.89 -10.92
CA LEU A 196 3.85 11.50 -11.48
C LEU A 196 3.71 11.19 -12.98
N LEU A 197 2.62 10.49 -13.36
CA LEU A 197 2.32 10.18 -14.76
C LEU A 197 1.99 11.45 -15.57
N LEU A 198 1.21 12.37 -14.99
CA LEU A 198 0.93 13.67 -15.60
C LEU A 198 2.22 14.48 -15.80
N ARG A 199 3.13 14.45 -14.83
CA ARG A 199 4.42 15.12 -14.95
C ARG A 199 5.28 14.49 -16.04
N ALA A 200 5.35 13.18 -16.13
CA ALA A 200 6.04 12.49 -17.22
C ALA A 200 5.47 12.92 -18.59
N HIS A 201 4.15 12.99 -18.72
CA HIS A 201 3.51 13.46 -19.94
C HIS A 201 3.89 14.92 -20.27
N SER A 202 3.90 15.80 -19.25
CA SER A 202 4.27 17.22 -19.46
C SER A 202 5.74 17.42 -19.85
N VAL A 203 6.63 16.45 -19.59
CA VAL A 203 8.05 16.46 -19.98
C VAL A 203 8.29 15.82 -21.35
N GLY A 204 7.21 15.28 -22.00
CA GLY A 204 7.28 14.80 -23.39
C GLY A 204 7.13 13.28 -23.57
N PHE A 205 6.78 12.52 -22.51
CA PHE A 205 6.46 11.10 -22.70
C PHE A 205 5.11 10.93 -23.41
N ALA A 206 5.10 10.10 -24.45
CA ALA A 206 3.84 9.66 -25.05
C ALA A 206 3.05 8.79 -24.09
N VAL A 207 1.72 8.78 -24.20
CA VAL A 207 0.83 8.01 -23.30
C VAL A 207 1.20 6.52 -23.27
N LYS A 208 1.60 5.93 -24.40
CA LYS A 208 2.07 4.55 -24.50
C LYS A 208 3.32 4.28 -23.67
N ASP A 209 4.24 5.26 -23.59
CA ASP A 209 5.53 5.10 -22.89
C ASP A 209 5.38 5.27 -21.37
N ILE A 210 4.32 5.94 -20.92
CA ILE A 210 3.97 6.06 -19.50
C ILE A 210 3.73 4.68 -18.86
N VAL A 211 3.20 3.73 -19.62
CA VAL A 211 3.02 2.34 -19.15
C VAL A 211 4.36 1.69 -18.83
N LEU A 212 5.40 2.01 -19.59
CA LEU A 212 6.77 1.51 -19.34
C LEU A 212 7.36 2.13 -18.06
N LEU A 213 7.07 3.39 -17.77
CA LEU A 213 7.47 4.03 -16.50
C LEU A 213 6.80 3.37 -15.30
N TYR A 214 5.53 2.98 -15.42
CA TYR A 214 4.85 2.21 -14.38
C TYR A 214 5.49 0.82 -14.18
N ALA A 215 5.84 0.15 -15.27
CA ALA A 215 6.54 -1.13 -15.21
C ALA A 215 7.93 -0.97 -14.55
N LEU A 216 8.69 0.06 -14.95
CA LEU A 216 10.00 0.38 -14.39
C LEU A 216 9.94 0.63 -12.89
N PHE A 217 8.97 1.44 -12.43
CA PHE A 217 8.69 1.64 -11.01
C PHE A 217 8.47 0.32 -10.26
N ASN A 218 7.63 -0.57 -10.80
CA ASN A 218 7.33 -1.85 -10.14
C ASN A 218 8.56 -2.77 -10.13
N VAL A 219 9.37 -2.80 -11.20
CA VAL A 219 10.62 -3.58 -11.23
C VAL A 219 11.60 -3.05 -10.19
N ALA A 220 11.81 -1.73 -10.15
CA ALA A 220 12.68 -1.10 -9.14
C ALA A 220 12.21 -1.44 -7.71
N PHE A 221 10.89 -1.39 -7.47
CA PHE A 221 10.29 -1.79 -6.19
C PHE A 221 10.58 -3.26 -5.84
N VAL A 222 10.32 -4.19 -6.76
CA VAL A 222 10.49 -5.65 -6.53
C VAL A 222 11.93 -5.97 -6.16
N LEU A 223 12.89 -5.37 -6.87
CA LEU A 223 14.32 -5.57 -6.60
C LEU A 223 14.77 -4.91 -5.30
N ALA A 224 14.26 -3.72 -5.00
CA ALA A 224 14.67 -2.95 -3.83
C ALA A 224 14.05 -3.44 -2.52
N ALA A 225 12.82 -3.99 -2.52
CA ALA A 225 12.08 -4.26 -1.29
C ALA A 225 12.75 -5.30 -0.35
N PRO A 226 13.26 -6.45 -0.81
CA PRO A 226 14.00 -7.35 0.07
C PRO A 226 15.30 -6.75 0.59
N LEU A 227 15.99 -5.96 -0.26
CA LEU A 227 17.25 -5.29 0.10
C LEU A 227 17.01 -4.20 1.16
N ALA A 228 15.99 -3.35 0.95
CA ALA A 228 15.57 -2.34 1.90
C ALA A 228 15.15 -2.96 3.24
N GLY A 229 14.43 -4.10 3.17
CA GLY A 229 14.06 -4.88 4.34
C GLY A 229 15.27 -5.34 5.14
N LYS A 230 16.20 -6.03 4.48
CA LYS A 230 17.43 -6.55 5.09
C LYS A 230 18.35 -5.44 5.61
N LEU A 231 18.45 -4.34 4.87
CA LEU A 231 19.26 -3.19 5.30
C LEU A 231 18.69 -2.56 6.57
N GLY A 232 17.37 -2.37 6.65
CA GLY A 232 16.70 -1.83 7.84
C GLY A 232 16.81 -2.72 9.06
N ASP A 233 16.85 -4.04 8.89
CA ASP A 233 17.11 -4.99 9.97
C ASP A 233 18.55 -4.87 10.53
N ARG A 234 19.52 -4.43 9.69
CA ARG A 234 20.93 -4.25 10.07
C ARG A 234 21.24 -2.87 10.68
N ILE A 235 20.87 -1.80 9.97
CA ILE A 235 21.21 -0.42 10.36
C ILE A 235 20.17 0.23 11.27
N GLY A 236 19.02 -0.43 11.44
CA GLY A 236 17.89 0.04 12.25
C GLY A 236 16.78 0.68 11.41
N ARG A 237 15.54 0.29 11.70
CA ARG A 237 14.34 0.69 10.95
C ARG A 237 14.08 2.18 10.97
N SER A 238 14.37 2.85 12.08
CA SER A 238 14.22 4.31 12.20
C SER A 238 15.13 5.05 11.21
N HIS A 239 16.35 4.56 10.96
CA HIS A 239 17.23 5.16 9.96
C HIS A 239 16.70 4.95 8.55
N MET A 240 16.16 3.75 8.26
CA MET A 240 15.56 3.47 6.96
C MET A 240 14.29 4.30 6.70
N ILE A 241 13.44 4.53 7.70
CA ILE A 241 12.27 5.41 7.58
C ILE A 241 12.71 6.85 7.29
N ALA A 242 13.71 7.35 8.01
CA ALA A 242 14.27 8.68 7.73
C ALA A 242 14.85 8.76 6.31
N LEU A 243 15.55 7.72 5.84
CA LEU A 243 16.04 7.62 4.47
C LEU A 243 14.87 7.58 3.46
N GLY A 244 13.78 6.91 3.79
CA GLY A 244 12.55 6.91 2.99
C GLY A 244 11.99 8.33 2.82
N TYR A 245 11.81 9.07 3.91
CA TYR A 245 11.33 10.45 3.85
C TYR A 245 12.28 11.36 3.07
N LEU A 246 13.59 11.20 3.26
CA LEU A 246 14.61 11.93 2.48
C LEU A 246 14.54 11.56 0.98
N SER A 247 14.41 10.28 0.65
CA SER A 247 14.30 9.82 -0.75
C SER A 247 13.05 10.41 -1.42
N TYR A 248 11.92 10.46 -0.71
CA TYR A 248 10.69 11.07 -1.20
C TYR A 248 10.83 12.59 -1.39
N LEU A 249 11.46 13.29 -0.45
CA LEU A 249 11.80 14.70 -0.57
C LEU A 249 12.62 14.96 -1.84
N LEU A 250 13.71 14.21 -2.04
CA LEU A 250 14.60 14.37 -3.21
C LEU A 250 13.85 14.05 -4.51
N MET A 251 13.00 13.01 -4.51
CA MET A 251 12.14 12.68 -5.65
C MET A 251 11.19 13.82 -5.97
N CYS A 252 10.51 14.41 -4.98
CA CYS A 252 9.60 15.54 -5.20
C CYS A 252 10.33 16.76 -5.75
N LEU A 253 11.50 17.12 -5.20
CA LEU A 253 12.32 18.19 -5.74
C LEU A 253 12.76 17.88 -7.18
N GLY A 254 13.18 16.65 -7.45
CA GLY A 254 13.52 16.22 -8.79
C GLY A 254 12.36 16.39 -9.77
N PHE A 255 11.16 15.93 -9.44
CA PHE A 255 9.98 16.09 -10.30
C PHE A 255 9.55 17.55 -10.46
N ALA A 256 9.72 18.39 -9.45
CA ALA A 256 9.43 19.84 -9.58
C ALA A 256 10.26 20.49 -10.70
N PHE A 257 11.52 20.11 -10.81
CA PHE A 257 12.49 20.71 -11.75
C PHE A 257 12.85 19.83 -12.96
N ALA A 258 12.23 18.64 -13.09
CA ALA A 258 12.51 17.76 -14.22
C ALA A 258 12.16 18.42 -15.56
N SER A 259 13.09 18.46 -16.49
CA SER A 259 12.95 19.05 -17.81
C SER A 259 13.23 18.06 -18.95
N THR A 260 13.81 16.89 -18.63
CA THR A 260 14.18 15.88 -19.64
C THR A 260 13.59 14.50 -19.32
N PRO A 261 13.28 13.69 -20.34
CA PRO A 261 12.81 12.31 -20.14
C PRO A 261 13.76 11.44 -19.30
N SER A 262 15.06 11.59 -19.45
CA SER A 262 16.06 10.82 -18.68
C SER A 262 15.98 11.11 -17.18
N GLN A 263 15.76 12.37 -16.78
CA GLN A 263 15.54 12.73 -15.38
C GLN A 263 14.27 12.03 -14.83
N VAL A 264 13.20 12.03 -15.59
CA VAL A 264 11.95 11.37 -15.19
C VAL A 264 12.15 9.86 -15.00
N ILE A 265 12.88 9.18 -15.89
CA ILE A 265 13.21 7.75 -15.75
C ILE A 265 13.93 7.49 -14.41
N VAL A 266 14.96 8.26 -14.09
CA VAL A 266 15.71 8.13 -12.83
C VAL A 266 14.80 8.38 -11.62
N LEU A 267 13.91 9.35 -11.69
CA LEU A 267 12.97 9.67 -10.62
C LEU A 267 11.92 8.57 -10.40
N PHE A 268 11.47 7.88 -11.44
CA PHE A 268 10.59 6.71 -11.30
C PHE A 268 11.33 5.52 -10.64
N ILE A 269 12.60 5.31 -10.92
CA ILE A 269 13.42 4.32 -10.20
C ILE A 269 13.55 4.71 -8.73
N LEU A 270 13.90 5.98 -8.45
CA LEU A 270 14.01 6.48 -7.08
C LEU A 270 12.69 6.35 -6.32
N PHE A 271 11.55 6.62 -6.98
CA PHE A 271 10.24 6.40 -6.39
C PHE A 271 9.98 4.92 -6.06
N GLY A 272 10.43 4.00 -6.94
CA GLY A 272 10.35 2.55 -6.68
C GLY A 272 11.16 2.15 -5.44
N VAL A 273 12.37 2.68 -5.30
CA VAL A 273 13.23 2.45 -4.12
C VAL A 273 12.60 3.04 -2.85
N PHE A 274 12.12 4.29 -2.90
CA PHE A 274 11.40 4.91 -1.79
C PHE A 274 10.22 4.04 -1.33
N TYR A 275 9.36 3.66 -2.29
CA TYR A 275 8.16 2.89 -1.98
C TYR A 275 8.48 1.50 -1.41
N ALA A 276 9.59 0.90 -1.85
CA ALA A 276 10.12 -0.34 -1.29
C ALA A 276 10.58 -0.17 0.18
N ILE A 277 11.24 0.93 0.50
CA ILE A 277 11.64 1.26 1.87
C ILE A 277 10.40 1.43 2.75
N ASP A 278 9.44 2.24 2.31
CA ASP A 278 8.24 2.54 3.07
C ASP A 278 7.43 1.27 3.37
N GLU A 279 7.12 0.47 2.36
CA GLU A 279 6.31 -0.75 2.51
C GLU A 279 7.00 -1.86 3.31
N ALA A 280 8.34 -1.95 3.26
CA ALA A 280 9.08 -2.94 4.04
C ALA A 280 9.29 -2.51 5.50
N GLN A 281 9.54 -1.22 5.74
CA GLN A 281 9.97 -0.75 7.05
C GLN A 281 8.84 -0.23 7.94
N SER A 282 7.85 0.47 7.38
CA SER A 282 6.79 1.10 8.18
C SER A 282 6.02 0.09 9.01
N LYS A 283 5.61 -1.03 8.42
CA LYS A 283 4.86 -2.09 9.13
C LYS A 283 5.74 -2.88 10.11
N ALA A 284 6.99 -3.16 9.71
CA ALA A 284 7.96 -3.81 10.59
C ALA A 284 8.25 -2.92 11.82
N TYR A 285 8.39 -1.62 11.62
CA TYR A 285 8.62 -0.65 12.70
C TYR A 285 7.42 -0.55 13.64
N ILE A 286 6.19 -0.48 13.11
CA ILE A 286 4.97 -0.52 13.91
C ILE A 286 4.91 -1.79 14.76
N ALA A 287 5.22 -2.94 14.18
CA ALA A 287 5.21 -4.22 14.89
C ALA A 287 6.29 -4.33 15.97
N ASP A 288 7.37 -3.53 15.90
CA ASP A 288 8.38 -3.42 16.95
C ASP A 288 7.99 -2.42 18.04
N LEU A 289 7.26 -1.37 17.68
CA LEU A 289 6.78 -0.37 18.64
C LEU A 289 5.56 -0.87 19.45
N GLU A 290 4.73 -1.74 18.85
CA GLU A 290 3.52 -2.27 19.47
C GLU A 290 3.56 -3.80 19.41
N LEU A 291 3.91 -4.45 20.52
CA LEU A 291 4.10 -5.89 20.58
C LEU A 291 2.78 -6.66 20.79
N ASP A 292 1.87 -6.08 21.55
CA ASP A 292 0.66 -6.77 22.00
C ASP A 292 -0.52 -6.58 21.03
N ARG A 293 -0.65 -5.38 20.45
CA ARG A 293 -1.79 -4.99 19.58
C ARG A 293 -1.35 -4.66 18.16
N ARG A 294 -0.54 -5.52 17.57
CA ARG A 294 0.07 -5.28 16.24
C ARG A 294 -0.96 -5.05 15.14
N ALA A 295 -2.03 -5.85 15.11
CA ALA A 295 -3.05 -5.72 14.08
C ALA A 295 -3.85 -4.42 14.24
N SER A 296 -4.19 -4.02 15.46
CA SER A 296 -4.85 -2.74 15.76
C SER A 296 -3.96 -1.55 15.39
N ALA A 297 -2.67 -1.61 15.71
CA ALA A 297 -1.73 -0.53 15.40
C ALA A 297 -1.52 -0.38 13.88
N ILE A 298 -1.33 -1.49 13.16
CA ILE A 298 -1.20 -1.49 11.70
C ILE A 298 -2.52 -1.03 11.06
N GLY A 299 -3.66 -1.49 11.58
CA GLY A 299 -4.98 -1.07 11.10
C GLY A 299 -5.23 0.42 11.30
N LEU A 300 -4.87 0.96 12.47
CA LEU A 300 -4.98 2.39 12.78
C LEU A 300 -4.03 3.24 11.92
N TYR A 301 -2.81 2.77 11.69
CA TYR A 301 -1.87 3.41 10.77
C TYR A 301 -2.46 3.50 9.36
N ASN A 302 -2.96 2.38 8.82
CA ASN A 302 -3.57 2.35 7.49
C ASN A 302 -4.83 3.24 7.41
N PHE A 303 -5.62 3.29 8.50
CA PHE A 303 -6.78 4.17 8.58
C PHE A 303 -6.36 5.65 8.54
N ALA A 304 -5.46 6.06 9.43
CA ALA A 304 -5.02 7.45 9.54
C ALA A 304 -4.37 7.95 8.23
N THR A 305 -3.45 7.16 7.65
CA THR A 305 -2.78 7.51 6.40
C THR A 305 -3.74 7.53 5.22
N GLY A 306 -4.68 6.57 5.15
CA GLY A 306 -5.68 6.49 4.08
C GLY A 306 -6.70 7.62 4.11
N VAL A 307 -7.15 8.06 5.31
CA VAL A 307 -8.03 9.24 5.44
C VAL A 307 -7.34 10.52 4.99
N ILE A 308 -6.05 10.67 5.32
CA ILE A 308 -5.25 11.85 4.96
C ILE A 308 -4.91 11.89 3.48
N TYR A 309 -4.85 10.74 2.82
CA TYR A 309 -4.53 10.65 1.39
C TYR A 309 -5.52 11.40 0.49
N LEU A 310 -6.81 11.42 0.84
CA LEU A 310 -7.83 12.14 0.08
C LEU A 310 -7.58 13.66 0.08
N PRO A 311 -7.52 14.37 1.23
CA PRO A 311 -7.21 15.79 1.24
C PRO A 311 -5.83 16.11 0.65
N ALA A 312 -4.82 15.24 0.84
CA ALA A 312 -3.51 15.42 0.22
C ALA A 312 -3.60 15.46 -1.31
N SER A 313 -4.34 14.53 -1.91
CA SER A 313 -4.55 14.49 -3.37
C SER A 313 -5.37 15.66 -3.89
N LEU A 314 -6.38 16.15 -3.13
CA LEU A 314 -7.15 17.34 -3.47
C LEU A 314 -6.29 18.62 -3.45
N ILE A 315 -5.48 18.79 -2.41
CA ILE A 315 -4.53 19.92 -2.30
C ILE A 315 -3.52 19.86 -3.44
N ALA A 316 -2.94 18.69 -3.72
CA ALA A 316 -2.01 18.52 -4.83
C ALA A 316 -2.67 18.86 -6.16
N GLY A 317 -3.93 18.47 -6.38
CA GLY A 317 -4.72 18.80 -7.56
C GLY A 317 -4.94 20.30 -7.72
N ALA A 318 -5.32 21.00 -6.65
CA ALA A 318 -5.49 22.46 -6.66
C ALA A 318 -4.17 23.20 -6.97
N LEU A 319 -3.06 22.76 -6.35
CA LEU A 319 -1.74 23.32 -6.60
C LEU A 319 -1.24 23.02 -8.02
N TRP A 320 -1.57 21.85 -8.57
CA TRP A 320 -1.25 21.49 -9.96
C TRP A 320 -1.89 22.43 -10.97
N LEU A 321 -3.12 22.89 -10.72
CA LEU A 321 -3.81 23.84 -11.59
C LEU A 321 -3.11 25.21 -11.62
N LEU A 322 -2.39 25.58 -10.55
CA LEU A 322 -1.58 26.81 -10.54
C LEU A 322 -0.29 26.62 -11.33
N HIS A 323 0.47 25.59 -10.99
CA HIS A 323 1.69 25.18 -11.70
C HIS A 323 2.07 23.74 -11.30
N PRO A 324 2.44 22.86 -12.23
CA PRO A 324 2.81 21.47 -11.91
C PRO A 324 3.86 21.31 -10.82
N ALA A 325 4.89 22.18 -10.80
CA ALA A 325 5.94 22.14 -9.78
C ALA A 325 5.42 22.45 -8.38
N SER A 326 4.34 23.25 -8.24
CA SER A 326 3.83 23.66 -6.91
C SER A 326 3.34 22.48 -6.09
N ALA A 327 2.72 21.47 -6.71
CA ALA A 327 2.29 20.25 -6.03
C ALA A 327 3.49 19.46 -5.49
N PHE A 328 4.55 19.34 -6.28
CA PHE A 328 5.76 18.64 -5.86
C PHE A 328 6.55 19.41 -4.80
N LEU A 329 6.66 20.74 -4.90
CA LEU A 329 7.32 21.57 -3.89
C LEU A 329 6.58 21.54 -2.56
N PHE A 330 5.26 21.57 -2.57
CA PHE A 330 4.43 21.38 -1.38
C PHE A 330 4.68 20.02 -0.72
N ALA A 331 4.69 18.94 -1.51
CA ALA A 331 5.00 17.61 -1.01
C ALA A 331 6.44 17.51 -0.47
N ALA A 332 7.40 18.15 -1.11
CA ALA A 332 8.77 18.23 -0.63
C ALA A 332 8.85 18.93 0.73
N ALA A 333 8.18 20.08 0.89
CA ALA A 333 8.14 20.81 2.16
C ALA A 333 7.49 19.98 3.29
N LEU A 334 6.40 19.28 3.01
CA LEU A 334 5.76 18.38 3.99
C LEU A 334 6.63 17.15 4.31
N SER A 335 7.31 16.58 3.31
CA SER A 335 8.23 15.47 3.55
C SER A 335 9.42 15.90 4.42
N LEU A 336 9.97 17.09 4.18
CA LEU A 336 10.99 17.67 5.04
C LEU A 336 10.48 17.88 6.48
N SER A 337 9.27 18.43 6.61
CA SER A 337 8.61 18.61 7.92
C SER A 337 8.42 17.29 8.65
N ALA A 338 7.98 16.24 7.93
CA ALA A 338 7.85 14.90 8.48
C ALA A 338 9.20 14.29 8.89
N LEU A 339 10.25 14.48 8.08
CA LEU A 339 11.60 14.03 8.39
C LEU A 339 12.12 14.72 9.67
N VAL A 340 12.00 16.04 9.77
CA VAL A 340 12.41 16.78 10.96
C VAL A 340 11.60 16.33 12.18
N ALA A 341 10.28 16.27 12.08
CA ALA A 341 9.42 15.79 13.14
C ALA A 341 9.78 14.35 13.57
N PHE A 342 10.08 13.46 12.61
CA PHE A 342 10.49 12.11 12.90
C PHE A 342 11.83 12.07 13.64
N LEU A 343 12.82 12.84 13.23
CA LEU A 343 14.14 12.89 13.89
C LEU A 343 14.05 13.45 15.33
N LEU A 344 13.16 14.42 15.57
CA LEU A 344 12.93 15.00 16.90
C LEU A 344 12.11 14.09 17.82
N LEU A 345 11.08 13.45 17.29
CA LEU A 345 10.12 12.64 18.04
C LEU A 345 10.44 11.15 18.01
N ARG A 346 11.45 10.74 17.20
CA ARG A 346 11.71 9.31 16.99
C ARG A 346 11.84 8.60 18.34
N PRO A 347 11.02 7.59 18.54
CA PRO A 347 11.19 6.74 19.70
C PRO A 347 12.47 5.93 19.49
N VAL A 348 13.44 6.14 20.34
CA VAL A 348 14.61 5.25 20.38
C VAL A 348 14.07 3.86 20.65
N ALA A 349 14.22 2.94 19.69
CA ALA A 349 13.90 1.54 19.92
C ALA A 349 14.69 1.12 21.17
N ALA A 350 14.01 0.45 22.12
CA ALA A 350 14.71 -0.07 23.29
C ALA A 350 15.88 -0.90 22.77
N GLY A 351 17.10 -0.44 23.05
CA GLY A 351 18.31 -1.04 22.52
C GLY A 351 18.32 -2.53 22.83
N LYS A 352 18.92 -3.31 21.95
CA LYS A 352 19.36 -4.67 22.27
C LYS A 352 20.17 -4.58 23.57
N ARG A 353 19.56 -4.92 24.71
CA ARG A 353 20.30 -5.39 25.88
C ARG A 353 20.42 -6.88 25.79
#